data_f6aea8dc2f2bf8c70f0d4525c043e7bb
#
_entry.id   f6aea8dc2f2bf8c70f0d4525c043e7bb
#
_cell.length_a   1.000
_cell.length_b   1.000
_cell.length_c   1.000
_cell.angle_alpha   90.00
_cell.angle_beta   90.00
_cell.angle_gamma   90.00
#
_symmetry.space_group_name_H-M   'P 1'
#
loop_
_entity.id
_entity.type
_entity.pdbx_description
1 polymer ?
#
loop_
_entity_poly.entity_id
_entity_poly.type
_entity_poly.pdbx_seq_one_letter_code
_entity_poly.pdbx_strand_id
1 'polypeptide(L)'
;MSVRGGLLVVGRMGGAALLAAVLVAVVPAAAYAHGVSGTGESVRSFFWSGLFHMLGGWDHLLFVAGVVLLAGTVRRSAQMISLFALGHSTTLIVATLAEWRLDPLLVDVVIVLSLVFVGVVGLIGRPRDWRWFAACVVGFGLVHGLGLSTRLQEAGLPEGVWDRLARTIVFNIGVEVGQLLALGLMVWVGSAWSRRVPWAHTRKAAHGVLAAIGLVTAVLLSFGVLDATEEEEELTAFGGCQVRIRTETYPGAGERPAKDFYEPSQTVPMEGFGRMLSEHLVVVHYRPDLPADQLAALRAFVTGDERVVAGPAPGQREAFKAVNLFQTLLCDDFDLETARRFTDDWLPEAPEEGQ
;
A
#
# COMPACT_ATOMS: atom_id res chain seq x y z
N MET A 1 -3.83 -12.34 53.76
CA MET A 1 -4.25 -13.21 52.62
C MET A 1 -4.76 -12.31 51.49
N SER A 2 -4.35 -12.60 50.26
CA SER A 2 -4.95 -12.11 49.00
C SER A 2 -4.63 -10.70 48.51
N VAL A 3 -3.34 -10.37 48.28
CA VAL A 3 -2.94 -9.27 47.37
C VAL A 3 -2.15 -9.77 46.14
N ARG A 4 -1.71 -11.04 46.14
CA ARG A 4 -0.92 -11.64 45.04
C ARG A 4 -1.74 -12.08 43.83
N GLY A 5 -3.08 -12.26 43.95
CA GLY A 5 -3.92 -12.70 42.84
C GLY A 5 -4.31 -11.58 41.87
N GLY A 6 -4.46 -10.36 42.30
CA GLY A 6 -4.84 -9.22 41.47
C GLY A 6 -3.75 -8.71 40.54
N LEU A 7 -2.48 -8.79 40.96
CA LEU A 7 -1.34 -8.33 40.11
C LEU A 7 -1.06 -9.24 38.93
N LEU A 8 -1.37 -10.54 39.04
CA LEU A 8 -1.17 -11.52 37.95
C LEU A 8 -2.22 -11.40 36.83
N VAL A 9 -3.44 -10.95 37.17
CA VAL A 9 -4.51 -10.76 36.16
C VAL A 9 -4.29 -9.46 35.38
N VAL A 10 -3.87 -8.38 36.04
CA VAL A 10 -3.58 -7.10 35.38
C VAL A 10 -2.36 -7.20 34.45
N GLY A 11 -1.32 -8.00 34.82
CA GLY A 11 -0.17 -8.26 33.97
C GLY A 11 -0.48 -9.10 32.71
N ARG A 12 -1.48 -9.99 32.77
CA ARG A 12 -1.93 -10.81 31.63
C ARG A 12 -2.76 -10.02 30.62
N MET A 13 -3.56 -9.06 31.08
CA MET A 13 -4.38 -8.19 30.22
C MET A 13 -3.54 -7.12 29.52
N GLY A 14 -2.46 -6.63 30.15
CA GLY A 14 -1.60 -5.60 29.58
C GLY A 14 -0.84 -6.02 28.31
N GLY A 15 -0.43 -7.30 28.21
CA GLY A 15 0.27 -7.84 27.04
C GLY A 15 -0.64 -7.98 25.81
N ALA A 16 -1.86 -8.49 26.03
CA ALA A 16 -2.88 -8.60 25.00
C ALA A 16 -3.39 -7.22 24.55
N ALA A 17 -3.54 -6.27 25.50
CA ALA A 17 -3.96 -4.91 25.20
C ALA A 17 -2.89 -4.13 24.43
N LEU A 18 -1.58 -4.37 24.68
CA LEU A 18 -0.51 -3.73 23.92
C LEU A 18 -0.39 -4.31 22.51
N LEU A 19 -0.55 -5.64 22.36
CA LEU A 19 -0.62 -6.27 21.05
C LEU A 19 -1.86 -5.81 20.26
N ALA A 20 -3.01 -5.71 20.95
CA ALA A 20 -4.24 -5.15 20.37
C ALA A 20 -4.09 -3.67 20.03
N ALA A 21 -3.41 -2.86 20.86
CA ALA A 21 -3.14 -1.45 20.58
C ALA A 21 -2.17 -1.27 19.40
N VAL A 22 -1.16 -2.14 19.26
CA VAL A 22 -0.28 -2.18 18.09
C VAL A 22 -1.05 -2.64 16.84
N LEU A 23 -1.92 -3.64 16.96
CA LEU A 23 -2.80 -4.09 15.88
C LEU A 23 -3.80 -3.00 15.46
N VAL A 24 -4.45 -2.32 16.41
CA VAL A 24 -5.41 -1.24 16.14
C VAL A 24 -4.72 0.03 15.61
N ALA A 25 -3.48 0.31 16.01
CA ALA A 25 -2.69 1.42 15.46
C ALA A 25 -2.10 1.11 14.06
N VAL A 26 -1.97 -0.16 13.71
CA VAL A 26 -1.41 -0.63 12.43
C VAL A 26 -2.51 -0.77 11.36
N VAL A 27 -3.75 -1.09 11.73
CA VAL A 27 -4.86 -1.26 10.79
C VAL A 27 -5.16 -0.02 9.93
N PRO A 28 -5.17 1.23 10.45
CA PRO A 28 -5.36 2.40 9.58
C PRO A 28 -4.14 2.72 8.71
N ALA A 29 -2.93 2.28 9.09
CA ALA A 29 -1.71 2.52 8.30
C ALA A 29 -1.61 1.60 7.07
N ALA A 30 -2.32 0.46 7.05
CA ALA A 30 -2.37 -0.45 5.91
C ALA A 30 -2.99 0.21 4.67
N ALA A 31 -3.97 1.10 4.85
CA ALA A 31 -4.60 1.86 3.76
C ALA A 31 -3.63 2.82 3.04
N TYR A 32 -2.54 3.25 3.69
CA TYR A 32 -1.51 4.11 3.10
C TYR A 32 -0.35 3.32 2.45
N ALA A 33 -0.20 2.04 2.74
CA ALA A 33 0.96 1.24 2.30
C ALA A 33 0.87 0.80 0.82
N HIS A 34 -0.28 0.88 0.18
CA HIS A 34 -0.52 0.40 -1.17
C HIS A 34 -0.43 1.48 -2.26
N GLY A 35 -0.24 2.75 -1.90
CA GLY A 35 -0.07 3.85 -2.84
C GLY A 35 1.36 3.96 -3.38
N VAL A 36 1.78 3.10 -4.30
CA VAL A 36 2.96 3.38 -5.12
C VAL A 36 2.50 4.27 -6.27
N SER A 37 2.78 5.56 -6.20
CA SER A 37 2.37 6.53 -7.20
C SER A 37 3.19 6.40 -8.48
N GLY A 38 2.53 6.61 -9.62
CA GLY A 38 3.04 6.31 -10.96
C GLY A 38 4.11 7.24 -11.54
N THR A 39 4.27 7.16 -12.85
CA THR A 39 5.37 7.63 -13.70
C THR A 39 5.68 9.14 -13.69
N GLY A 40 4.83 9.98 -13.10
CA GLY A 40 5.04 11.44 -13.00
C GLY A 40 5.84 11.91 -11.78
N GLU A 41 6.11 11.04 -10.82
CA GLU A 41 6.71 11.43 -9.56
C GLU A 41 8.24 11.58 -9.62
N SER A 42 8.74 12.49 -8.78
CA SER A 42 10.18 12.67 -8.61
C SER A 42 10.82 11.40 -8.01
N VAL A 43 12.08 11.10 -8.33
CA VAL A 43 12.84 9.99 -7.73
C VAL A 43 12.77 10.00 -6.21
N ARG A 44 12.64 11.18 -5.60
CA ARG A 44 12.53 11.37 -4.15
C ARG A 44 11.25 10.79 -3.55
N SER A 45 10.13 10.82 -4.28
CA SER A 45 8.85 10.27 -3.79
C SER A 45 8.92 8.76 -3.60
N PHE A 46 9.69 8.05 -4.44
CA PHE A 46 9.93 6.62 -4.30
C PHE A 46 10.62 6.24 -2.98
N PHE A 47 11.48 7.10 -2.43
CA PHE A 47 12.02 6.88 -1.09
C PHE A 47 10.93 6.87 -0.02
N TRP A 48 10.05 7.87 -0.05
CA TRP A 48 8.96 7.95 0.93
C TRP A 48 7.95 6.81 0.75
N SER A 49 7.62 6.44 -0.49
CA SER A 49 6.77 5.29 -0.79
C SER A 49 7.37 4.00 -0.21
N GLY A 50 8.66 3.76 -0.39
CA GLY A 50 9.34 2.59 0.20
C GLY A 50 9.36 2.62 1.73
N LEU A 51 9.61 3.79 2.32
CA LEU A 51 9.59 3.97 3.77
C LEU A 51 8.21 3.67 4.37
N PHE A 52 7.17 4.26 3.78
CA PHE A 52 5.79 4.08 4.25
C PHE A 52 5.26 2.68 3.94
N HIS A 53 5.63 2.07 2.81
CA HIS A 53 5.33 0.67 2.53
C HIS A 53 5.84 -0.26 3.64
N MET A 54 7.09 -0.08 4.08
CA MET A 54 7.67 -0.89 5.16
C MET A 54 7.00 -0.62 6.51
N LEU A 55 6.73 0.64 6.84
CA LEU A 55 6.15 1.01 8.14
C LEU A 55 4.64 0.77 8.20
N GLY A 56 3.94 0.79 7.06
CA GLY A 56 2.51 0.51 6.95
C GLY A 56 2.20 -0.98 6.73
N GLY A 57 3.13 -1.77 6.21
CA GLY A 57 2.96 -3.21 6.00
C GLY A 57 2.91 -3.97 7.32
N TRP A 58 1.71 -4.35 7.77
CA TRP A 58 1.52 -5.08 9.03
C TRP A 58 2.23 -6.46 9.03
N ASP A 59 2.30 -7.12 7.90
CA ASP A 59 2.99 -8.37 7.64
C ASP A 59 4.50 -8.24 7.87
N HIS A 60 5.12 -7.19 7.31
CA HIS A 60 6.54 -6.86 7.52
C HIS A 60 6.84 -6.57 8.99
N LEU A 61 6.01 -5.74 9.63
CA LEU A 61 6.19 -5.39 11.04
C LEU A 61 6.03 -6.59 11.96
N LEU A 62 5.04 -7.45 11.72
CA LEU A 62 4.85 -8.68 12.48
C LEU A 62 5.98 -9.68 12.25
N PHE A 63 6.47 -9.83 11.03
CA PHE A 63 7.62 -10.67 10.72
C PHE A 63 8.87 -10.19 11.46
N VAL A 64 9.20 -8.90 11.36
CA VAL A 64 10.33 -8.29 12.09
C VAL A 64 10.18 -8.48 13.60
N ALA A 65 8.99 -8.24 14.16
CA ALA A 65 8.72 -8.44 15.59
C ALA A 65 8.94 -9.90 16.01
N GLY A 66 8.44 -10.86 15.23
CA GLY A 66 8.65 -12.28 15.47
C GLY A 66 10.12 -12.68 15.45
N VAL A 67 10.87 -12.19 14.46
CA VAL A 67 12.32 -12.42 14.37
C VAL A 67 13.08 -11.79 15.54
N VAL A 68 12.74 -10.57 15.95
CA VAL A 68 13.35 -9.90 17.12
C VAL A 68 13.11 -10.68 18.41
N LEU A 69 11.87 -11.12 18.63
CA LEU A 69 11.50 -11.94 19.79
C LEU A 69 12.23 -13.28 19.82
N LEU A 70 12.38 -13.92 18.65
CA LEU A 70 13.06 -15.20 18.51
C LEU A 70 14.57 -15.08 18.72
N ALA A 71 15.19 -14.10 18.07
CA ALA A 71 16.63 -13.87 18.12
C ALA A 71 17.13 -13.50 19.52
N GLY A 72 16.37 -12.64 20.23
CA GLY A 72 16.62 -12.25 21.60
C GLY A 72 17.88 -11.42 21.83
N THR A 73 18.61 -11.05 20.78
CA THR A 73 19.74 -10.13 20.82
C THR A 73 19.71 -9.21 19.61
N VAL A 74 20.04 -7.93 19.81
CA VAL A 74 20.03 -6.91 18.74
C VAL A 74 20.88 -7.35 17.54
N ARG A 75 22.11 -7.84 17.81
CA ARG A 75 23.02 -8.28 16.75
C ARG A 75 22.40 -9.37 15.86
N ARG A 76 21.78 -10.39 16.48
CA ARG A 76 21.19 -11.50 15.73
C ARG A 76 19.91 -11.06 15.01
N SER A 77 19.09 -10.22 15.62
CA SER A 77 17.93 -9.62 14.97
C SER A 77 18.36 -8.84 13.73
N ALA A 78 19.33 -7.95 13.86
CA ALA A 78 19.87 -7.19 12.74
C ALA A 78 20.41 -8.10 11.62
N GLN A 79 21.16 -9.17 11.96
CA GLN A 79 21.65 -10.12 10.96
C GLN A 79 20.51 -10.80 10.18
N MET A 80 19.47 -11.27 10.86
CA MET A 80 18.33 -11.94 10.19
C MET A 80 17.54 -10.95 9.32
N ILE A 81 17.34 -9.74 9.82
CA ILE A 81 16.61 -8.69 9.10
C ILE A 81 17.40 -8.23 7.87
N SER A 82 18.74 -8.08 7.97
CA SER A 82 19.58 -7.78 6.81
C SER A 82 19.59 -8.89 5.76
N LEU A 83 19.50 -10.17 6.18
CA LEU A 83 19.37 -11.30 5.24
C LEU A 83 18.00 -11.29 4.54
N PHE A 84 16.94 -10.95 5.26
CA PHE A 84 15.62 -10.75 4.64
C PHE A 84 15.69 -9.60 3.62
N ALA A 85 16.25 -8.44 4.01
CA ALA A 85 16.42 -7.30 3.12
C ALA A 85 17.23 -7.65 1.86
N LEU A 86 18.31 -8.43 2.01
CA LEU A 86 19.11 -8.88 0.88
C LEU A 86 18.28 -9.72 -0.12
N GLY A 87 17.49 -10.67 0.38
CA GLY A 87 16.59 -11.46 -0.45
C GLY A 87 15.55 -10.59 -1.16
N HIS A 88 14.89 -9.73 -0.39
CA HIS A 88 13.86 -8.80 -0.85
C HIS A 88 14.40 -7.86 -1.94
N SER A 89 15.49 -7.17 -1.69
CA SER A 89 16.12 -6.24 -2.63
C SER A 89 16.55 -6.93 -3.92
N THR A 90 17.10 -8.15 -3.81
CA THR A 90 17.55 -8.92 -4.98
C THR A 90 16.40 -9.20 -5.93
N THR A 91 15.29 -9.75 -5.45
CA THR A 91 14.15 -10.08 -6.30
C THR A 91 13.36 -8.85 -6.72
N LEU A 92 13.22 -7.84 -5.86
CA LEU A 92 12.61 -6.58 -6.25
C LEU A 92 13.31 -5.97 -7.47
N ILE A 93 14.64 -5.86 -7.45
CA ILE A 93 15.40 -5.28 -8.56
C ILE A 93 15.34 -6.20 -9.79
N VAL A 94 15.66 -7.48 -9.63
CA VAL A 94 15.73 -8.42 -10.75
C VAL A 94 14.38 -8.60 -11.43
N ALA A 95 13.32 -8.83 -10.65
CA ALA A 95 11.98 -9.07 -11.19
C ALA A 95 11.38 -7.81 -11.82
N THR A 96 11.64 -6.61 -11.25
CA THR A 96 11.21 -5.34 -11.85
C THR A 96 11.91 -5.09 -13.21
N LEU A 97 13.21 -5.37 -13.31
CA LEU A 97 13.95 -5.20 -14.57
C LEU A 97 13.62 -6.27 -15.60
N ALA A 98 13.38 -7.51 -15.15
CA ALA A 98 13.02 -8.63 -16.01
C ALA A 98 11.51 -8.69 -16.33
N GLU A 99 10.73 -7.77 -15.79
CA GLU A 99 9.27 -7.67 -15.96
C GLU A 99 8.52 -8.96 -15.54
N TRP A 100 9.07 -9.66 -14.54
CA TRP A 100 8.41 -10.85 -13.98
C TRP A 100 7.16 -10.43 -13.20
N ARG A 101 6.05 -11.10 -13.51
CA ARG A 101 4.79 -10.92 -12.80
C ARG A 101 4.36 -12.27 -12.23
N LEU A 102 4.00 -12.29 -10.97
CA LEU A 102 3.46 -13.45 -10.28
C LEU A 102 2.03 -13.16 -9.85
N ASP A 103 1.27 -14.24 -9.68
CA ASP A 103 -0.06 -14.16 -9.10
C ASP A 103 0.02 -13.54 -7.69
N PRO A 104 -0.65 -12.39 -7.44
CA PRO A 104 -0.58 -11.70 -6.16
C PRO A 104 -1.06 -12.58 -5.00
N LEU A 105 -2.13 -13.37 -5.18
CA LEU A 105 -2.68 -14.22 -4.14
C LEU A 105 -1.67 -15.27 -3.68
N LEU A 106 -0.97 -15.90 -4.63
CA LEU A 106 0.05 -16.90 -4.30
C LEU A 106 1.17 -16.28 -3.45
N VAL A 107 1.60 -15.08 -3.81
CA VAL A 107 2.66 -14.37 -3.08
C VAL A 107 2.18 -13.98 -1.68
N ASP A 108 0.99 -13.39 -1.56
CA ASP A 108 0.44 -12.96 -0.29
C ASP A 108 0.22 -14.14 0.68
N VAL A 109 -0.23 -15.30 0.17
CA VAL A 109 -0.31 -16.55 0.97
C VAL A 109 1.07 -16.95 1.50
N VAL A 110 2.12 -16.91 0.67
CA VAL A 110 3.48 -17.26 1.13
C VAL A 110 4.01 -16.23 2.14
N ILE A 111 3.68 -14.95 1.95
CA ILE A 111 4.02 -13.89 2.90
C ILE A 111 3.42 -14.17 4.28
N VAL A 112 2.12 -14.44 4.37
CA VAL A 112 1.49 -14.73 5.67
C VAL A 112 1.93 -16.07 6.26
N LEU A 113 2.28 -17.06 5.44
CA LEU A 113 2.89 -18.31 5.90
C LEU A 113 4.28 -18.09 6.52
N SER A 114 5.01 -17.02 6.15
CA SER A 114 6.24 -16.66 6.83
C SER A 114 6.03 -16.28 8.30
N LEU A 115 4.87 -15.67 8.62
CA LEU A 115 4.46 -15.38 10.01
C LEU A 115 4.18 -16.67 10.78
N VAL A 116 3.48 -17.64 10.15
CA VAL A 116 3.26 -18.98 10.75
C VAL A 116 4.59 -19.64 11.04
N PHE A 117 5.53 -19.63 10.09
CA PHE A 117 6.86 -20.21 10.25
C PHE A 117 7.61 -19.60 11.44
N VAL A 118 7.73 -18.28 11.52
CA VAL A 118 8.43 -17.61 12.62
C VAL A 118 7.72 -17.85 13.95
N GLY A 119 6.38 -17.84 13.94
CA GLY A 119 5.57 -18.14 15.12
C GLY A 119 5.80 -19.55 15.64
N VAL A 120 5.70 -20.56 14.78
CA VAL A 120 5.92 -21.98 15.13
C VAL A 120 7.34 -22.23 15.61
N VAL A 121 8.36 -21.72 14.91
CA VAL A 121 9.76 -21.82 15.36
C VAL A 121 9.93 -21.19 16.74
N GLY A 122 9.30 -20.06 16.99
CA GLY A 122 9.34 -19.39 18.28
C GLY A 122 8.66 -20.14 19.42
N LEU A 123 7.58 -20.89 19.13
CA LEU A 123 6.91 -21.78 20.08
C LEU A 123 7.76 -23.00 20.44
N ILE A 124 8.40 -23.61 19.45
CA ILE A 124 9.31 -24.76 19.65
C ILE A 124 10.51 -24.31 20.44
N GLY A 125 11.04 -23.14 20.14
CA GLY A 125 12.19 -22.54 20.83
C GLY A 125 13.24 -22.00 19.86
N ARG A 126 14.33 -21.49 20.40
CA ARG A 126 15.42 -20.94 19.56
C ARG A 126 16.04 -22.03 18.69
N PRO A 127 16.29 -21.77 17.40
CA PRO A 127 16.98 -22.69 16.52
C PRO A 127 18.34 -23.11 17.09
N ARG A 128 18.64 -24.39 17.06
CA ARG A 128 19.98 -24.90 17.42
C ARG A 128 21.00 -24.51 16.37
N ASP A 129 20.62 -24.62 15.10
CA ASP A 129 21.37 -24.13 13.97
C ASP A 129 20.64 -22.94 13.31
N TRP A 130 21.26 -21.78 13.33
CA TRP A 130 20.72 -20.56 12.76
C TRP A 130 20.90 -20.47 11.24
N ARG A 131 21.67 -21.36 10.64
CA ARG A 131 21.97 -21.32 9.21
C ARG A 131 20.74 -21.69 8.38
N TRP A 132 20.03 -22.73 8.77
CA TRP A 132 18.80 -23.10 8.07
C TRP A 132 17.70 -22.05 8.26
N PHE A 133 17.58 -21.48 9.47
CA PHE A 133 16.64 -20.40 9.73
C PHE A 133 17.00 -19.16 8.87
N ALA A 134 18.26 -18.80 8.77
CA ALA A 134 18.75 -17.72 7.91
C ALA A 134 18.40 -18.01 6.42
N ALA A 135 18.58 -19.24 5.96
CA ALA A 135 18.21 -19.63 4.58
C ALA A 135 16.70 -19.45 4.33
N CYS A 136 15.84 -19.85 5.27
CA CYS A 136 14.40 -19.61 5.18
C CYS A 136 14.06 -18.11 5.18
N VAL A 137 14.74 -17.30 6.01
CA VAL A 137 14.54 -15.85 6.07
C VAL A 137 14.92 -15.19 4.74
N VAL A 138 16.03 -15.60 4.12
CA VAL A 138 16.39 -15.14 2.76
C VAL A 138 15.30 -15.56 1.76
N GLY A 139 14.84 -16.82 1.81
CA GLY A 139 13.78 -17.34 0.94
C GLY A 139 12.48 -16.52 1.05
N PHE A 140 12.06 -16.19 2.27
CA PHE A 140 10.90 -15.30 2.47
C PHE A 140 11.15 -13.90 1.93
N GLY A 141 12.34 -13.35 2.13
CA GLY A 141 12.74 -12.08 1.54
C GLY A 141 12.61 -12.11 0.01
N LEU A 142 13.10 -13.16 -0.66
CA LEU A 142 12.97 -13.33 -2.10
C LEU A 142 11.50 -13.29 -2.56
N VAL A 143 10.61 -13.98 -1.85
CA VAL A 143 9.18 -13.99 -2.21
C VAL A 143 8.54 -12.61 -1.99
N HIS A 144 8.83 -11.94 -0.87
CA HIS A 144 8.33 -10.59 -0.59
C HIS A 144 8.75 -9.59 -1.69
N GLY A 145 9.99 -9.67 -2.15
CA GLY A 145 10.49 -8.81 -3.23
C GLY A 145 9.80 -9.07 -4.58
N LEU A 146 9.42 -10.32 -4.86
CA LEU A 146 8.64 -10.68 -6.05
C LEU A 146 7.24 -10.06 -6.03
N GLY A 147 6.53 -10.13 -4.91
CA GLY A 147 5.20 -9.52 -4.77
C GLY A 147 5.23 -8.01 -4.95
N LEU A 148 6.18 -7.37 -4.29
CA LEU A 148 6.33 -5.92 -4.41
C LEU A 148 6.75 -5.49 -5.82
N SER A 149 7.58 -6.28 -6.51
CA SER A 149 7.95 -6.02 -7.91
C SER A 149 6.74 -5.99 -8.83
N THR A 150 5.79 -6.93 -8.67
CA THR A 150 4.55 -6.97 -9.45
C THR A 150 3.74 -5.69 -9.21
N ARG A 151 3.51 -5.31 -7.96
CA ARG A 151 2.77 -4.08 -7.60
C ARG A 151 3.46 -2.80 -8.09
N LEU A 152 4.79 -2.74 -8.01
CA LEU A 152 5.57 -1.59 -8.48
C LEU A 152 5.48 -1.42 -10.01
N GLN A 153 5.41 -2.53 -10.76
CA GLN A 153 5.20 -2.52 -12.20
C GLN A 153 3.78 -2.10 -12.59
N GLU A 154 2.76 -2.52 -11.82
CA GLU A 154 1.36 -2.12 -12.00
C GLU A 154 1.16 -0.61 -11.75
N ALA A 155 1.90 -0.04 -10.82
CA ALA A 155 1.91 1.40 -10.56
C ALA A 155 2.49 2.26 -11.71
N GLY A 156 3.02 1.65 -12.77
CA GLY A 156 3.50 2.34 -13.97
C GLY A 156 4.90 2.93 -13.80
N LEU A 157 5.93 2.10 -13.92
CA LEU A 157 7.32 2.55 -14.00
C LEU A 157 7.64 3.11 -15.39
N PRO A 158 8.59 4.06 -15.50
CA PRO A 158 9.02 4.59 -16.78
C PRO A 158 9.63 3.49 -17.67
N GLU A 159 9.52 3.67 -18.98
CA GLU A 159 10.05 2.69 -19.98
C GLU A 159 11.58 2.59 -19.97
N GLY A 160 12.29 3.64 -19.55
CA GLY A 160 13.75 3.68 -19.49
C GLY A 160 14.32 2.76 -18.41
N VAL A 161 15.17 1.80 -18.79
CA VAL A 161 15.80 0.84 -17.86
C VAL A 161 16.55 1.54 -16.72
N TRP A 162 17.28 2.60 -17.01
CA TRP A 162 18.05 3.36 -16.00
C TRP A 162 17.16 4.13 -15.02
N ASP A 163 16.07 4.72 -15.52
CA ASP A 163 15.09 5.41 -14.67
C ASP A 163 14.34 4.41 -13.79
N ARG A 164 13.94 3.28 -14.35
CA ARG A 164 13.31 2.17 -13.62
C ARG A 164 14.23 1.67 -12.50
N LEU A 165 15.50 1.41 -12.84
CA LEU A 165 16.51 0.97 -11.87
C LEU A 165 16.72 2.00 -10.76
N ALA A 166 16.88 3.28 -11.10
CA ALA A 166 17.09 4.35 -10.12
C ALA A 166 15.92 4.46 -9.15
N ARG A 167 14.68 4.45 -9.63
CA ARG A 167 13.46 4.51 -8.81
C ARG A 167 13.32 3.28 -7.92
N THR A 168 13.57 2.08 -8.45
CA THR A 168 13.55 0.84 -7.66
C THR A 168 14.61 0.83 -6.56
N ILE A 169 15.82 1.31 -6.83
CA ILE A 169 16.87 1.43 -5.82
C ILE A 169 16.47 2.44 -4.73
N VAL A 170 15.97 3.62 -5.12
CA VAL A 170 15.59 4.65 -4.15
C VAL A 170 14.40 4.20 -3.30
N PHE A 171 13.43 3.51 -3.88
CA PHE A 171 12.35 2.86 -3.16
C PHE A 171 12.92 1.86 -2.13
N ASN A 172 13.82 0.99 -2.56
CA ASN A 172 14.42 -0.03 -1.69
C ASN A 172 15.22 0.58 -0.53
N ILE A 173 15.92 1.70 -0.77
CA ILE A 173 16.60 2.46 0.31
C ILE A 173 15.55 2.94 1.35
N GLY A 174 14.39 3.40 0.89
CA GLY A 174 13.27 3.77 1.77
C GLY A 174 12.80 2.59 2.64
N VAL A 175 12.62 1.41 2.03
CA VAL A 175 12.25 0.16 2.73
C VAL A 175 13.30 -0.20 3.78
N GLU A 176 14.60 -0.17 3.45
CA GLU A 176 15.67 -0.49 4.40
C GLU A 176 15.71 0.49 5.58
N VAL A 177 15.54 1.78 5.33
CA VAL A 177 15.45 2.79 6.40
C VAL A 177 14.26 2.51 7.30
N GLY A 178 13.08 2.24 6.71
CA GLY A 178 11.87 1.86 7.46
C GLY A 178 12.08 0.62 8.33
N GLN A 179 12.76 -0.38 7.80
CA GLN A 179 13.08 -1.63 8.48
C GLN A 179 14.02 -1.41 9.69
N LEU A 180 15.03 -0.56 9.54
CA LEU A 180 15.93 -0.19 10.64
C LEU A 180 15.21 0.62 11.72
N LEU A 181 14.31 1.53 11.34
CA LEU A 181 13.47 2.28 12.28
C LEU A 181 12.54 1.34 13.07
N ALA A 182 11.87 0.42 12.38
CA ALA A 182 11.01 -0.59 12.99
C ALA A 182 11.79 -1.48 13.97
N LEU A 183 12.97 -1.97 13.56
CA LEU A 183 13.87 -2.73 14.43
C LEU A 183 14.26 -1.94 15.67
N GLY A 184 14.70 -0.69 15.50
CA GLY A 184 15.10 0.19 16.60
C GLY A 184 13.96 0.42 17.61
N LEU A 185 12.76 0.72 17.10
CA LEU A 185 11.57 0.89 17.92
C LEU A 185 11.20 -0.39 18.67
N MET A 186 11.20 -1.55 18.00
CA MET A 186 10.87 -2.83 18.63
C MET A 186 11.86 -3.24 19.70
N VAL A 187 13.16 -3.01 19.47
CA VAL A 187 14.21 -3.25 20.47
C VAL A 187 14.03 -2.32 21.67
N TRP A 188 13.74 -1.05 21.43
CA TRP A 188 13.49 -0.07 22.50
C TRP A 188 12.27 -0.45 23.34
N VAL A 189 11.14 -0.73 22.70
CA VAL A 189 9.90 -1.19 23.38
C VAL A 189 10.14 -2.50 24.12
N GLY A 190 10.79 -3.49 23.47
CA GLY A 190 11.10 -4.78 24.09
C GLY A 190 12.02 -4.64 25.31
N SER A 191 12.99 -3.72 25.29
CA SER A 191 13.87 -3.46 26.41
C SER A 191 13.14 -2.82 27.60
N ALA A 192 12.24 -1.89 27.34
CA ALA A 192 11.40 -1.25 28.36
C ALA A 192 10.41 -2.26 28.99
N TRP A 193 9.83 -3.14 28.16
CA TRP A 193 8.88 -4.15 28.58
C TRP A 193 9.51 -5.26 29.42
N SER A 194 10.70 -5.75 29.03
CA SER A 194 11.41 -6.84 29.71
C SER A 194 11.76 -6.54 31.16
N ARG A 195 11.80 -5.26 31.55
CA ARG A 195 12.01 -4.82 32.93
C ARG A 195 10.78 -5.02 33.83
N ARG A 196 9.58 -5.22 33.25
CA ARG A 196 8.29 -5.23 33.96
C ARG A 196 7.58 -6.59 33.98
N VAL A 197 7.89 -7.49 33.03
CA VAL A 197 7.14 -8.76 32.83
C VAL A 197 8.11 -9.93 32.62
N PRO A 198 7.81 -11.15 33.18
CA PRO A 198 8.60 -12.35 32.92
C PRO A 198 8.65 -12.69 31.43
N TRP A 199 9.79 -12.48 30.81
CA TRP A 199 10.01 -12.53 29.38
C TRP A 199 9.69 -13.89 28.72
N ALA A 200 9.91 -14.99 29.42
CA ALA A 200 9.77 -16.34 28.85
C ALA A 200 8.31 -16.69 28.45
N HIS A 201 7.34 -16.34 29.31
CA HIS A 201 5.92 -16.61 29.02
C HIS A 201 5.36 -15.66 27.98
N THR A 202 5.73 -14.38 28.04
CA THR A 202 5.29 -13.35 27.07
C THR A 202 5.76 -13.69 25.66
N ARG A 203 7.01 -14.15 25.52
CA ARG A 203 7.58 -14.53 24.24
C ARG A 203 6.83 -15.70 23.59
N LYS A 204 6.54 -16.77 24.33
CA LYS A 204 5.80 -17.93 23.79
C LYS A 204 4.38 -17.53 23.39
N ALA A 205 3.70 -16.74 24.23
CA ALA A 205 2.37 -16.25 23.90
C ALA A 205 2.36 -15.37 22.63
N ALA A 206 3.33 -14.49 22.48
CA ALA A 206 3.47 -13.63 21.28
C ALA A 206 3.70 -14.45 20.02
N HIS A 207 4.57 -15.48 20.06
CA HIS A 207 4.77 -16.37 18.91
C HIS A 207 3.53 -17.22 18.60
N GLY A 208 2.75 -17.63 19.63
CA GLY A 208 1.48 -18.31 19.43
C GLY A 208 0.44 -17.43 18.73
N VAL A 209 0.34 -16.17 19.14
CA VAL A 209 -0.53 -15.19 18.50
C VAL A 209 -0.08 -14.92 17.05
N LEU A 210 1.21 -14.78 16.82
CA LEU A 210 1.76 -14.56 15.49
C LEU A 210 1.43 -15.74 14.54
N ALA A 211 1.64 -16.98 15.01
CA ALA A 211 1.29 -18.17 14.24
C ALA A 211 -0.22 -18.25 13.95
N ALA A 212 -1.06 -17.91 14.93
CA ALA A 212 -2.51 -17.90 14.77
C ALA A 212 -2.97 -16.83 13.76
N ILE A 213 -2.45 -15.62 13.84
CA ILE A 213 -2.74 -14.55 12.87
C ILE A 213 -2.36 -15.00 11.47
N GLY A 214 -1.12 -15.46 11.26
CA GLY A 214 -0.67 -15.91 9.96
C GLY A 214 -1.50 -17.06 9.41
N LEU A 215 -1.86 -18.06 10.25
CA LEU A 215 -2.68 -19.17 9.82
C LEU A 215 -4.10 -18.75 9.45
N VAL A 216 -4.75 -17.95 10.28
CA VAL A 216 -6.11 -17.45 10.01
C VAL A 216 -6.12 -16.62 8.72
N THR A 217 -5.18 -15.71 8.55
CA THR A 217 -5.07 -14.90 7.33
C THR A 217 -4.82 -15.77 6.10
N ALA A 218 -3.91 -16.75 6.17
CA ALA A 218 -3.66 -17.68 5.06
C ALA A 218 -4.89 -18.48 4.65
N VAL A 219 -5.68 -18.93 5.63
CA VAL A 219 -6.94 -19.64 5.38
C VAL A 219 -7.96 -18.72 4.74
N LEU A 220 -8.16 -17.51 5.26
CA LEU A 220 -9.12 -16.55 4.71
C LEU A 220 -8.76 -16.14 3.28
N LEU A 221 -7.49 -15.90 2.99
CA LEU A 221 -6.99 -15.63 1.62
C LEU A 221 -7.24 -16.83 0.71
N SER A 222 -6.95 -18.06 1.16
CA SER A 222 -7.11 -19.27 0.33
C SER A 222 -8.57 -19.59 0.00
N PHE A 223 -9.51 -19.13 0.80
CA PHE A 223 -10.95 -19.29 0.55
C PHE A 223 -11.60 -18.06 -0.12
N GLY A 224 -10.81 -17.05 -0.53
CA GLY A 224 -11.32 -15.83 -1.14
C GLY A 224 -12.17 -14.97 -0.20
N VAL A 225 -12.06 -15.16 1.10
CA VAL A 225 -12.78 -14.35 2.12
C VAL A 225 -12.05 -13.02 2.32
N LEU A 226 -10.74 -13.00 2.11
CA LEU A 226 -9.92 -11.81 2.00
C LEU A 226 -9.36 -11.82 0.58
N ASP A 227 -9.99 -11.11 -0.33
CA ASP A 227 -9.37 -10.86 -1.62
C ASP A 227 -8.17 -9.94 -1.40
N ALA A 228 -6.99 -10.46 -1.65
CA ALA A 228 -5.74 -9.73 -1.48
C ALA A 228 -5.61 -8.55 -2.45
N THR A 229 -6.52 -8.44 -3.40
CA THR A 229 -6.54 -7.44 -4.48
C THR A 229 -7.81 -6.60 -4.55
N GLU A 230 -8.91 -7.04 -3.94
CA GLU A 230 -10.08 -6.20 -3.71
C GLU A 230 -10.02 -5.71 -2.25
N GLU A 231 -9.29 -4.60 -1.99
CA GLU A 231 -9.88 -3.64 -1.07
C GLU A 231 -11.30 -3.46 -1.59
N GLU A 232 -12.33 -3.80 -0.80
CA GLU A 232 -13.63 -3.19 -1.01
C GLU A 232 -13.33 -1.70 -1.07
N GLU A 233 -13.26 -1.17 -2.30
CA GLU A 233 -13.09 0.25 -2.53
C GLU A 233 -14.27 0.86 -1.79
N GLU A 234 -14.00 1.53 -0.67
CA GLU A 234 -15.04 2.13 0.16
C GLU A 234 -15.73 3.18 -0.70
N LEU A 235 -16.75 2.69 -1.44
CA LEU A 235 -17.56 3.48 -2.34
C LEU A 235 -18.48 4.33 -1.46
N THR A 236 -18.17 5.60 -1.37
CA THR A 236 -19.00 6.56 -0.65
C THR A 236 -19.99 7.17 -1.61
N ALA A 237 -21.28 7.18 -1.27
CA ALA A 237 -22.31 7.83 -2.07
C ALA A 237 -22.05 9.34 -2.18
N PHE A 238 -22.04 9.87 -3.40
CA PHE A 238 -21.82 11.27 -3.69
C PHE A 238 -22.82 11.73 -4.78
N GLY A 239 -23.90 12.35 -4.37
CA GLY A 239 -25.03 12.63 -5.27
C GLY A 239 -25.64 11.34 -5.83
N GLY A 240 -25.81 11.28 -7.15
CA GLY A 240 -26.26 10.07 -7.88
C GLY A 240 -25.11 9.10 -8.24
N CYS A 241 -23.88 9.38 -7.78
CA CYS A 241 -22.67 8.67 -8.13
C CYS A 241 -22.01 8.05 -6.88
N GLN A 242 -20.84 7.47 -7.06
CA GLN A 242 -20.01 6.93 -5.99
C GLN A 242 -18.62 7.53 -6.06
N VAL A 243 -18.03 7.84 -4.92
CA VAL A 243 -16.65 8.30 -4.80
C VAL A 243 -15.80 7.24 -4.11
N ARG A 244 -14.61 7.05 -4.61
CA ARG A 244 -13.58 6.20 -4.00
C ARG A 244 -12.23 6.90 -3.95
N ILE A 245 -11.30 6.34 -3.20
CA ILE A 245 -9.88 6.73 -3.29
C ILE A 245 -9.38 6.40 -4.70
N ARG A 246 -8.60 7.29 -5.30
CA ARG A 246 -8.09 7.11 -6.65
C ARG A 246 -7.09 5.95 -6.72
N THR A 247 -7.36 5.00 -7.58
CA THR A 247 -6.46 3.88 -7.92
C THR A 247 -5.90 3.99 -9.35
N GLU A 248 -6.48 4.90 -10.18
CA GLU A 248 -6.03 5.11 -11.55
C GLU A 248 -4.63 5.70 -11.59
N THR A 249 -3.80 5.11 -12.44
CA THR A 249 -2.45 5.62 -12.76
C THR A 249 -2.47 6.23 -14.16
N TYR A 250 -1.79 7.36 -14.32
CA TYR A 250 -1.63 8.02 -15.61
C TYR A 250 -0.15 8.09 -15.95
N PRO A 251 0.21 7.84 -17.23
CA PRO A 251 1.61 7.96 -17.66
C PRO A 251 2.11 9.39 -17.44
N GLY A 252 3.33 9.52 -17.09
CA GLY A 252 4.10 10.67 -16.64
C GLY A 252 3.84 12.05 -17.22
N ALA A 253 4.76 12.97 -17.01
CA ALA A 253 4.63 14.40 -17.29
C ALA A 253 4.70 14.74 -18.80
N GLY A 254 3.66 14.38 -19.56
CA GLY A 254 3.47 14.88 -20.93
C GLY A 254 3.14 16.37 -20.96
N GLU A 255 3.03 16.95 -22.15
CA GLU A 255 2.52 18.30 -22.33
C GLU A 255 1.02 18.35 -21.98
N ARG A 256 0.54 19.52 -21.50
CA ARG A 256 -0.89 19.71 -21.25
C ARG A 256 -1.69 19.38 -22.52
N PRO A 257 -2.84 18.71 -22.41
CA PRO A 257 -3.68 18.40 -23.56
C PRO A 257 -3.99 19.68 -24.37
N ALA A 258 -3.87 19.58 -25.70
CA ALA A 258 -4.11 20.74 -26.59
C ALA A 258 -5.60 21.14 -26.66
N LYS A 259 -6.49 20.31 -26.14
CA LYS A 259 -7.94 20.53 -26.09
C LYS A 259 -8.46 20.17 -24.71
N ASP A 260 -9.48 20.90 -24.29
CA ASP A 260 -10.17 20.59 -23.04
C ASP A 260 -11.17 19.43 -23.22
N PHE A 261 -11.72 19.26 -24.45
CA PHE A 261 -12.65 18.18 -24.77
C PHE A 261 -12.23 17.41 -26.02
N TYR A 262 -12.11 16.09 -25.88
CA TYR A 262 -11.86 15.14 -26.97
C TYR A 262 -13.13 14.42 -27.35
N GLU A 263 -13.49 14.44 -28.66
CA GLU A 263 -14.70 13.81 -29.20
C GLU A 263 -14.65 12.28 -29.11
N PRO A 264 -15.79 11.56 -29.14
CA PRO A 264 -15.87 10.11 -29.03
C PRO A 264 -14.97 9.32 -29.99
N SER A 265 -14.66 9.90 -31.18
CA SER A 265 -13.79 9.29 -32.20
C SER A 265 -12.31 9.68 -32.09
N GLN A 266 -11.94 10.53 -31.14
CA GLN A 266 -10.58 11.04 -31.01
C GLN A 266 -9.76 10.21 -30.03
N THR A 267 -8.46 10.13 -30.29
CA THR A 267 -7.50 9.53 -29.35
C THR A 267 -7.11 10.55 -28.27
N VAL A 268 -7.06 10.09 -27.05
CA VAL A 268 -6.76 10.90 -25.86
C VAL A 268 -5.27 10.84 -25.56
N PRO A 269 -4.59 11.99 -25.32
CA PRO A 269 -3.20 12.00 -24.89
C PRO A 269 -3.09 11.69 -23.39
N MET A 270 -3.03 10.42 -23.03
CA MET A 270 -3.02 9.96 -21.63
C MET A 270 -1.88 10.55 -20.79
N GLU A 271 -0.72 10.83 -21.40
CA GLU A 271 0.41 11.49 -20.74
C GLU A 271 0.07 12.92 -20.31
N GLY A 272 -0.71 13.63 -21.12
CA GLY A 272 -1.19 14.98 -20.79
C GLY A 272 -2.20 14.96 -19.62
N PHE A 273 -2.97 13.89 -19.47
CA PHE A 273 -3.90 13.72 -18.36
C PHE A 273 -3.17 13.55 -17.03
N GLY A 274 -2.05 12.83 -17.01
CA GLY A 274 -1.20 12.73 -15.82
C GLY A 274 -0.68 14.08 -15.35
N ARG A 275 -0.32 14.97 -16.30
CA ARG A 275 0.07 16.35 -15.98
C ARG A 275 -1.07 17.14 -15.35
N MET A 276 -2.29 17.06 -15.91
CA MET A 276 -3.46 17.73 -15.36
C MET A 276 -3.68 17.39 -13.89
N LEU A 277 -3.58 16.11 -13.53
CA LEU A 277 -3.70 15.68 -12.14
C LEU A 277 -2.59 16.21 -11.25
N SER A 278 -1.34 16.28 -11.74
CA SER A 278 -0.22 16.86 -10.99
C SER A 278 -0.36 18.36 -10.77
N GLU A 279 -1.12 19.07 -11.60
CA GLU A 279 -1.49 20.47 -11.48
C GLU A 279 -2.79 20.69 -10.67
N HIS A 280 -3.28 19.65 -9.98
CA HIS A 280 -4.51 19.65 -9.18
C HIS A 280 -5.79 19.88 -9.99
N LEU A 281 -5.79 19.48 -11.25
CA LEU A 281 -6.93 19.60 -12.14
C LEU A 281 -7.72 18.29 -12.20
N VAL A 282 -8.92 18.30 -12.79
CA VAL A 282 -9.79 17.14 -12.89
C VAL A 282 -9.76 16.56 -14.30
N VAL A 283 -9.56 15.26 -14.38
CA VAL A 283 -9.59 14.50 -15.63
C VAL A 283 -10.89 13.71 -15.71
N VAL A 284 -11.60 13.85 -16.80
CA VAL A 284 -12.88 13.19 -17.04
C VAL A 284 -12.73 12.14 -18.13
N HIS A 285 -13.16 10.94 -17.83
CA HIS A 285 -13.36 9.86 -18.79
C HIS A 285 -14.83 9.60 -19.00
N TYR A 286 -15.23 9.49 -20.24
CA TYR A 286 -16.62 9.20 -20.56
C TYR A 286 -16.74 8.07 -21.58
N ARG A 287 -17.84 7.36 -21.54
CA ARG A 287 -18.12 6.27 -22.48
C ARG A 287 -18.53 6.86 -23.83
N PRO A 288 -17.92 6.41 -24.96
CA PRO A 288 -18.17 7.01 -26.29
C PRO A 288 -19.61 6.95 -26.78
N ASP A 289 -20.42 6.04 -26.23
CA ASP A 289 -21.83 5.82 -26.56
C ASP A 289 -22.81 6.59 -25.64
N LEU A 290 -22.35 7.62 -24.94
CA LEU A 290 -23.23 8.50 -24.16
C LEU A 290 -24.35 9.06 -25.01
N PRO A 291 -25.58 9.20 -24.46
CA PRO A 291 -26.68 9.92 -25.11
C PRO A 291 -26.25 11.33 -25.57
N ALA A 292 -26.78 11.77 -26.73
CA ALA A 292 -26.35 13.03 -27.34
C ALA A 292 -26.57 14.27 -26.45
N ASP A 293 -27.64 14.28 -25.67
CA ASP A 293 -27.98 15.32 -24.70
C ASP A 293 -26.96 15.33 -23.51
N GLN A 294 -26.63 14.16 -22.99
CA GLN A 294 -25.61 14.03 -21.92
C GLN A 294 -24.21 14.43 -22.43
N LEU A 295 -23.84 14.01 -23.64
CA LEU A 295 -22.58 14.39 -24.27
C LEU A 295 -22.51 15.91 -24.51
N ALA A 296 -23.59 16.54 -24.92
CA ALA A 296 -23.65 18.00 -25.09
C ALA A 296 -23.52 18.73 -23.75
N ALA A 297 -24.18 18.24 -22.71
CA ALA A 297 -24.06 18.78 -21.36
C ALA A 297 -22.64 18.63 -20.78
N LEU A 298 -22.02 17.46 -20.97
CA LEU A 298 -20.62 17.19 -20.57
C LEU A 298 -19.66 18.13 -21.31
N ARG A 299 -19.83 18.29 -22.62
CA ARG A 299 -19.01 19.21 -23.40
C ARG A 299 -19.14 20.66 -22.90
N ALA A 300 -20.35 21.14 -22.65
CA ALA A 300 -20.59 22.47 -22.13
C ALA A 300 -19.97 22.67 -20.73
N PHE A 301 -19.99 21.66 -19.89
CA PHE A 301 -19.35 21.67 -18.59
C PHE A 301 -17.82 21.82 -18.73
N VAL A 302 -17.19 20.98 -19.54
CA VAL A 302 -15.72 20.94 -19.69
C VAL A 302 -15.21 22.22 -20.39
N THR A 303 -15.88 22.67 -21.46
CA THR A 303 -15.44 23.90 -22.17
C THR A 303 -15.72 25.18 -21.40
N GLY A 304 -16.53 25.11 -20.37
CA GLY A 304 -16.80 26.22 -19.44
C GLY A 304 -15.92 26.27 -18.20
N ASP A 305 -15.01 25.29 -18.01
CA ASP A 305 -14.17 25.20 -16.84
C ASP A 305 -12.73 24.77 -17.20
N GLU A 306 -11.78 25.71 -17.14
CA GLU A 306 -10.38 25.47 -17.47
C GLU A 306 -9.67 24.44 -16.55
N ARG A 307 -10.31 24.03 -15.45
CA ARG A 307 -9.82 23.06 -14.49
C ARG A 307 -10.09 21.62 -14.90
N VAL A 308 -10.89 21.41 -15.95
CA VAL A 308 -11.38 20.10 -16.37
C VAL A 308 -10.94 19.78 -17.80
N VAL A 309 -10.52 18.56 -18.02
CA VAL A 309 -10.29 18.01 -19.36
C VAL A 309 -11.04 16.71 -19.50
N ALA A 310 -11.65 16.47 -20.66
CA ALA A 310 -12.40 15.24 -20.88
C ALA A 310 -12.02 14.51 -22.16
N GLY A 311 -12.07 13.17 -22.08
CA GLY A 311 -11.85 12.32 -23.22
C GLY A 311 -12.58 10.98 -23.16
N PRO A 312 -12.84 10.38 -24.34
CA PRO A 312 -13.49 9.09 -24.41
C PRO A 312 -12.63 7.95 -23.85
N ALA A 313 -13.25 7.04 -23.13
CA ALA A 313 -12.66 5.81 -22.62
C ALA A 313 -13.43 4.58 -23.15
N PRO A 314 -13.05 4.04 -24.31
CA PRO A 314 -13.68 2.84 -24.86
C PRO A 314 -13.48 1.65 -23.91
N GLY A 315 -14.58 0.94 -23.60
CA GLY A 315 -14.56 -0.22 -22.70
C GLY A 315 -14.72 0.10 -21.22
N GLN A 316 -14.83 1.38 -20.84
CA GLN A 316 -15.23 1.77 -19.50
C GLN A 316 -16.64 1.28 -19.18
N ARG A 317 -16.85 0.79 -17.95
CA ARG A 317 -18.16 0.29 -17.49
C ARG A 317 -19.10 1.44 -17.16
N GLU A 318 -18.60 2.41 -16.43
CA GLU A 318 -19.33 3.60 -15.97
C GLU A 318 -19.57 4.55 -17.16
N ALA A 319 -20.73 5.22 -17.20
CA ALA A 319 -21.01 6.20 -18.22
C ALA A 319 -20.06 7.41 -18.15
N PHE A 320 -19.70 7.79 -16.91
CA PHE A 320 -18.89 8.94 -16.60
C PHE A 320 -17.97 8.65 -15.40
N LYS A 321 -16.71 9.06 -15.50
CA LYS A 321 -15.72 8.96 -14.43
C LYS A 321 -14.93 10.27 -14.36
N ALA A 322 -14.90 10.93 -13.20
CA ALA A 322 -14.07 12.10 -12.97
C ALA A 322 -12.98 11.75 -11.94
N VAL A 323 -11.77 12.16 -12.22
CA VAL A 323 -10.58 11.82 -11.43
C VAL A 323 -9.87 13.09 -11.02
N ASN A 324 -9.64 13.26 -9.74
CA ASN A 324 -8.75 14.26 -9.18
C ASN A 324 -7.49 13.61 -8.59
N LEU A 325 -6.65 14.35 -7.89
CA LEU A 325 -5.38 13.83 -7.36
C LEU A 325 -5.57 12.67 -6.35
N PHE A 326 -6.68 12.66 -5.58
CA PHE A 326 -6.88 11.70 -4.49
C PHE A 326 -8.11 10.82 -4.66
N GLN A 327 -9.09 11.23 -5.47
CA GLN A 327 -10.39 10.60 -5.55
C GLN A 327 -10.83 10.35 -6.99
N THR A 328 -11.68 9.36 -7.16
CA THR A 328 -12.37 9.05 -8.40
C THR A 328 -13.86 9.03 -8.14
N LEU A 329 -14.58 9.82 -8.91
CA LEU A 329 -16.03 9.81 -9.00
C LEU A 329 -16.46 8.84 -10.10
N LEU A 330 -17.37 7.92 -9.80
CA LEU A 330 -17.91 6.90 -10.70
C LEU A 330 -19.42 7.10 -10.83
N CYS A 331 -19.91 7.26 -12.05
CA CYS A 331 -21.33 7.48 -12.31
C CYS A 331 -21.83 6.53 -13.41
N ASP A 332 -22.92 5.83 -13.14
CA ASP A 332 -23.60 4.98 -14.13
C ASP A 332 -24.34 5.82 -15.19
N ASP A 333 -24.78 7.04 -14.81
CA ASP A 333 -25.33 8.07 -15.68
C ASP A 333 -24.62 9.40 -15.47
N PHE A 334 -24.54 10.25 -16.51
CA PHE A 334 -23.95 11.57 -16.37
C PHE A 334 -24.88 12.53 -15.62
N ASP A 335 -24.46 12.96 -14.44
CA ASP A 335 -25.11 13.99 -13.63
C ASP A 335 -24.21 15.24 -13.54
N LEU A 336 -24.66 16.32 -14.18
CA LEU A 336 -23.91 17.58 -14.26
C LEU A 336 -23.75 18.25 -12.89
N GLU A 337 -24.75 18.18 -12.01
CA GLU A 337 -24.70 18.80 -10.68
C GLU A 337 -23.64 18.10 -9.82
N THR A 338 -23.67 16.76 -9.82
CA THR A 338 -22.70 15.94 -9.11
C THR A 338 -21.27 16.13 -9.65
N ALA A 339 -21.10 16.22 -10.99
CA ALA A 339 -19.80 16.45 -11.61
C ALA A 339 -19.22 17.83 -11.22
N ARG A 340 -20.03 18.89 -11.23
CA ARG A 340 -19.61 20.23 -10.80
C ARG A 340 -19.23 20.26 -9.33
N ARG A 341 -20.07 19.71 -8.47
CA ARG A 341 -19.81 19.61 -7.04
C ARG A 341 -18.52 18.87 -6.75
N PHE A 342 -18.24 17.75 -7.42
CA PHE A 342 -17.00 17.00 -7.28
C PHE A 342 -15.76 17.84 -7.67
N THR A 343 -15.90 18.65 -8.73
CA THR A 343 -14.82 19.54 -9.16
C THR A 343 -14.61 20.71 -8.21
N ASP A 344 -15.68 21.30 -7.69
CA ASP A 344 -15.62 22.47 -6.80
C ASP A 344 -15.18 22.09 -5.37
N ASP A 345 -15.66 20.98 -4.83
CA ASP A 345 -15.30 20.51 -3.47
C ASP A 345 -13.82 20.09 -3.40
N TRP A 346 -13.19 19.78 -4.53
CA TRP A 346 -11.80 19.34 -4.60
C TRP A 346 -10.79 20.52 -4.52
N LEU A 347 -11.13 21.69 -4.97
CA LEU A 347 -10.20 22.80 -4.99
C LEU A 347 -10.05 23.40 -3.59
N PRO A 348 -8.80 23.55 -3.06
CA PRO A 348 -8.59 24.44 -1.94
C PRO A 348 -9.12 25.81 -2.36
N GLU A 349 -9.91 26.45 -1.49
CA GLU A 349 -10.32 27.85 -1.67
C GLU A 349 -9.08 28.63 -2.11
N ALA A 350 -9.20 29.29 -3.26
CA ALA A 350 -8.10 30.11 -3.75
C ALA A 350 -7.70 31.07 -2.62
N PRO A 351 -6.41 31.24 -2.31
CA PRO A 351 -5.99 32.18 -1.30
C PRO A 351 -6.59 33.54 -1.69
N GLU A 352 -7.40 34.11 -0.79
CA GLU A 352 -7.96 35.44 -1.00
C GLU A 352 -6.82 36.38 -1.37
N GLU A 353 -6.83 36.88 -2.60
CA GLU A 353 -5.91 37.90 -3.05
C GLU A 353 -6.15 39.15 -2.19
N GLY A 354 -5.25 39.44 -1.29
CA GLY A 354 -4.99 40.79 -0.77
C GLY A 354 -5.75 41.20 0.50
N GLN A 355 -5.15 41.03 1.65
CA GLN A 355 -5.08 42.11 2.64
C GLN A 355 -3.64 42.34 3.08
#